data_4e2b1920475b1daa4eef664109195a42
#
_entry.id   4e2b1920475b1daa4eef664109195a42
#
_cell.length_a   1.000
_cell.length_b   1.000
_cell.length_c   1.000
_cell.angle_alpha   90.00
_cell.angle_beta   90.00
_cell.angle_gamma   90.00
#
_symmetry.space_group_name_H-M   'P 1'
#
loop_
_entity.id
_entity.type
_entity.pdbx_description
1 polymer ?
#
loop_
_entity_poly.entity_id
_entity_poly.type
_entity_poly.pdbx_seq_one_letter_code
_entity_poly.pdbx_strand_id
1 'polypeptide(L)'
;MDCYHIEGGVPLRGEYRVKGAKNSALPILAAAVSKPGIHEIHDCPRIGDVFVIEEILRSLGADTCFEGNCLRADTRNMEGTVVSREIMSRMRSSVFLMGSLLARHGEATVHRPGGCRIGRRPIDIHIDGLSQMGFCVESRGEEIRCSGRCRGGRVRLPYPSVGATENLMMAALSGENETVIENCACEPEIADLQGFLRTCGFDVTGGGTSRIVVRGFSKGTHASGGAAAGDTMYFIVEDRIEAATYMAAVLATGGRAVFRNIRTEMLEEVLGVFKRMGAAIRSFDDTIEIIAPEKLKSPGIVVTSPFPGFPTDCQPQLMTLCTAAGGLTTIREEVFESRFTHKKELAKMGANIDICGKNAIIKGGLPLKGAEVSAADLRGGAALVIAGLSAGGETDVRDIYHIDRGYENFDEGLRQMGGIIERRTCD
;
A
#
# COMPACT_ATOMS: atom_id res chain seq x y z
N MET A 1 14.67 20.83 -6.46
CA MET A 1 13.78 19.72 -6.02
C MET A 1 14.44 19.00 -4.84
N ASP A 2 13.64 18.37 -3.95
CA ASP A 2 14.25 17.65 -2.82
C ASP A 2 14.88 16.34 -3.27
N CYS A 3 16.02 16.00 -2.64
CA CYS A 3 16.74 14.74 -2.82
C CYS A 3 17.20 14.20 -1.45
N TYR A 4 17.55 12.91 -1.39
CA TYR A 4 18.29 12.33 -0.29
C TYR A 4 19.77 12.23 -0.66
N HIS A 5 20.63 12.81 0.16
CA HIS A 5 22.07 12.59 0.14
C HIS A 5 22.42 11.50 1.17
N ILE A 6 23.12 10.46 0.76
CA ILE A 6 23.39 9.25 1.54
C ILE A 6 24.87 8.93 1.49
N GLU A 7 25.49 8.80 2.67
CA GLU A 7 26.81 8.18 2.82
C GLU A 7 26.65 6.71 3.17
N GLY A 8 27.05 5.83 2.27
CA GLY A 8 26.86 4.39 2.41
C GLY A 8 27.91 3.68 3.27
N GLY A 9 27.67 2.39 3.54
CA GLY A 9 28.64 1.52 4.21
C GLY A 9 28.54 1.49 5.75
N VAL A 10 27.57 2.18 6.35
CA VAL A 10 27.35 2.16 7.80
C VAL A 10 26.26 1.13 8.15
N PRO A 11 26.55 0.10 8.99
CA PRO A 11 25.55 -0.87 9.42
C PRO A 11 24.43 -0.24 10.25
N LEU A 12 23.18 -0.43 9.84
CA LEU A 12 22.03 0.05 10.60
C LEU A 12 21.82 -0.77 11.86
N ARG A 13 21.60 -0.09 12.99
CA ARG A 13 21.41 -0.69 14.32
C ARG A 13 20.39 0.11 15.11
N GLY A 14 19.61 -0.58 15.95
CA GLY A 14 18.69 0.09 16.86
C GLY A 14 17.31 -0.53 16.88
N GLU A 15 16.32 0.30 17.14
CA GLU A 15 14.92 -0.09 17.24
C GLU A 15 14.09 0.83 16.33
N TYR A 16 13.09 0.24 15.67
CA TYR A 16 12.13 0.97 14.86
C TYR A 16 10.70 0.52 15.19
N ARG A 17 9.81 1.48 15.49
CA ARG A 17 8.39 1.21 15.64
C ARG A 17 7.70 1.38 14.29
N VAL A 18 7.12 0.29 13.78
CA VAL A 18 6.38 0.27 12.51
C VAL A 18 5.11 1.11 12.64
N LYS A 19 4.87 1.94 11.66
CA LYS A 19 3.72 2.85 11.58
C LYS A 19 2.50 2.17 10.98
N GLY A 20 1.36 2.85 10.98
CA GLY A 20 0.14 2.35 10.37
C GLY A 20 0.24 2.22 8.86
N ALA A 21 -0.43 1.20 8.32
CA ALA A 21 -0.30 0.81 6.93
C ALA A 21 -0.94 1.83 5.98
N LYS A 22 -0.14 2.33 5.02
CA LYS A 22 -0.65 3.12 3.90
C LYS A 22 -1.81 2.42 3.19
N ASN A 23 -1.64 1.14 2.87
CA ASN A 23 -2.60 0.38 2.09
C ASN A 23 -3.90 0.07 2.85
N SER A 24 -3.91 0.26 4.17
CA SER A 24 -5.12 0.26 5.01
C SER A 24 -5.69 1.66 5.18
N ALA A 25 -4.85 2.67 5.40
CA ALA A 25 -5.30 4.04 5.60
C ALA A 25 -6.17 4.55 4.44
N LEU A 26 -5.75 4.32 3.21
CA LEU A 26 -6.46 4.84 2.03
C LEU A 26 -7.88 4.28 1.88
N PRO A 27 -8.12 2.95 1.90
CA PRO A 27 -9.48 2.42 1.82
C PRO A 27 -10.32 2.71 3.08
N ILE A 28 -9.74 2.78 4.28
CA ILE A 28 -10.43 3.15 5.52
C ILE A 28 -10.93 4.60 5.46
N LEU A 29 -10.09 5.52 5.02
CA LEU A 29 -10.49 6.92 4.83
C LEU A 29 -11.57 7.08 3.75
N ALA A 30 -11.48 6.32 2.66
CA ALA A 30 -12.55 6.26 1.68
C ALA A 30 -13.83 5.67 2.27
N ALA A 31 -13.74 4.60 3.08
CA ALA A 31 -14.87 3.95 3.72
C ALA A 31 -15.59 4.85 4.76
N ALA A 32 -14.89 5.80 5.39
CA ALA A 32 -15.47 6.79 6.30
C ALA A 32 -16.59 7.61 5.63
N VAL A 33 -16.54 7.77 4.29
CA VAL A 33 -17.63 8.41 3.51
C VAL A 33 -18.94 7.64 3.63
N SER A 34 -18.91 6.32 3.76
CA SER A 34 -20.12 5.47 3.74
C SER A 34 -21.06 5.71 4.93
N LYS A 35 -20.57 6.32 6.02
CA LYS A 35 -21.34 6.58 7.23
C LYS A 35 -21.21 8.04 7.66
N PRO A 36 -22.31 8.79 7.85
CA PRO A 36 -22.26 10.09 8.50
C PRO A 36 -21.81 9.99 9.96
N GLY A 37 -20.78 10.75 10.36
CA GLY A 37 -20.25 10.74 11.71
C GLY A 37 -18.90 11.44 11.81
N ILE A 38 -18.32 11.43 13.01
CA ILE A 38 -16.95 11.83 13.26
C ILE A 38 -16.11 10.53 13.32
N HIS A 39 -15.10 10.43 12.48
CA HIS A 39 -14.21 9.29 12.42
C HIS A 39 -12.82 9.71 12.89
N GLU A 40 -12.35 9.13 13.98
CA GLU A 40 -11.00 9.30 14.51
C GLU A 40 -10.16 8.08 14.10
N ILE A 41 -9.28 8.28 13.12
CA ILE A 41 -8.44 7.25 12.55
C ILE A 41 -7.03 7.41 13.11
N HIS A 42 -6.70 6.58 14.10
CA HIS A 42 -5.41 6.54 14.78
C HIS A 42 -4.37 5.73 14.00
N ASP A 43 -3.09 5.97 14.29
CA ASP A 43 -1.94 5.41 13.56
C ASP A 43 -2.01 5.70 12.05
N CYS A 44 -2.70 6.77 11.66
CA CYS A 44 -2.82 7.21 10.27
C CYS A 44 -1.49 7.84 9.81
N PRO A 45 -0.79 7.27 8.82
CA PRO A 45 0.52 7.78 8.42
C PRO A 45 0.40 9.13 7.70
N ARG A 46 1.28 10.06 8.04
CA ARG A 46 1.32 11.41 7.43
C ARG A 46 2.13 11.39 6.13
N ILE A 47 1.55 10.81 5.09
CA ILE A 47 2.19 10.57 3.79
C ILE A 47 1.41 11.25 2.66
N GLY A 48 2.08 11.48 1.53
CA GLY A 48 1.50 12.21 0.40
C GLY A 48 0.18 11.65 -0.11
N ASP A 49 0.02 10.32 -0.19
CA ASP A 49 -1.23 9.72 -0.66
C ASP A 49 -2.39 9.89 0.34
N VAL A 50 -2.11 9.93 1.65
CA VAL A 50 -3.13 10.22 2.67
C VAL A 50 -3.59 11.68 2.61
N PHE A 51 -2.68 12.63 2.40
CA PHE A 51 -3.04 14.03 2.19
C PHE A 51 -3.89 14.24 0.93
N VAL A 52 -3.69 13.44 -0.12
CA VAL A 52 -4.56 13.49 -1.32
C VAL A 52 -5.97 12.98 -1.00
N ILE A 53 -6.13 11.87 -0.25
CA ILE A 53 -7.47 11.41 0.19
C ILE A 53 -8.12 12.46 1.09
N GLU A 54 -7.39 13.07 2.01
CA GLU A 54 -7.89 14.15 2.87
C GLU A 54 -8.42 15.31 2.03
N GLU A 55 -7.69 15.75 1.00
CA GLU A 55 -8.13 16.79 0.06
C GLU A 55 -9.42 16.39 -0.67
N ILE A 56 -9.54 15.11 -1.09
CA ILE A 56 -10.77 14.61 -1.69
C ILE A 56 -11.92 14.66 -0.69
N LEU A 57 -11.75 14.20 0.54
CA LEU A 57 -12.79 14.23 1.57
C LEU A 57 -13.29 15.67 1.80
N ARG A 58 -12.37 16.63 1.89
CA ARG A 58 -12.73 18.05 2.00
C ARG A 58 -13.48 18.56 0.77
N SER A 59 -13.08 18.17 -0.43
CA SER A 59 -13.76 18.56 -1.67
C SER A 59 -15.19 18.01 -1.78
N LEU A 60 -15.46 16.91 -1.08
CA LEU A 60 -16.79 16.28 -0.98
C LEU A 60 -17.63 16.85 0.19
N GLY A 61 -17.06 17.76 1.00
CA GLY A 61 -17.76 18.44 2.09
C GLY A 61 -17.47 17.91 3.48
N ALA A 62 -16.44 17.08 3.68
CA ALA A 62 -15.97 16.72 5.01
C ALA A 62 -15.13 17.83 5.63
N ASP A 63 -15.16 17.93 6.97
CA ASP A 63 -14.18 18.68 7.74
C ASP A 63 -13.12 17.70 8.29
N THR A 64 -11.83 17.99 8.04
CA THR A 64 -10.74 17.08 8.41
C THR A 64 -9.61 17.81 9.10
N CYS A 65 -9.00 17.18 10.12
CA CYS A 65 -7.79 17.68 10.75
C CYS A 65 -6.90 16.53 11.23
N PHE A 66 -5.58 16.77 11.23
CA PHE A 66 -4.58 15.90 11.84
C PHE A 66 -4.16 16.40 13.22
N GLU A 67 -4.18 15.51 14.21
CA GLU A 67 -3.58 15.71 15.53
C GLU A 67 -2.55 14.57 15.75
N GLY A 68 -1.26 14.87 15.58
CA GLY A 68 -0.23 13.82 15.52
C GLY A 68 -0.49 12.86 14.37
N ASN A 69 -0.57 11.56 14.65
CA ASN A 69 -0.93 10.50 13.70
C ASN A 69 -2.41 10.08 13.80
N CYS A 70 -3.28 10.93 14.33
CA CYS A 70 -4.71 10.75 14.29
C CYS A 70 -5.32 11.70 13.25
N LEU A 71 -5.96 11.15 12.22
CA LEU A 71 -6.80 11.92 11.29
C LEU A 71 -8.25 11.86 11.75
N ARG A 72 -8.78 13.02 12.11
CA ARG A 72 -10.19 13.21 12.43
C ARG A 72 -10.93 13.70 11.18
N ALA A 73 -11.98 12.98 10.78
CA ALA A 73 -12.81 13.32 9.63
C ALA A 73 -14.29 13.41 10.06
N ASP A 74 -14.86 14.60 9.94
CA ASP A 74 -16.30 14.83 10.14
C ASP A 74 -17.02 14.74 8.80
N THR A 75 -17.74 13.65 8.58
CA THR A 75 -18.43 13.36 7.32
C THR A 75 -19.93 13.64 7.38
N ARG A 76 -20.46 14.22 8.47
CA ARG A 76 -21.91 14.41 8.68
C ARG A 76 -22.57 15.21 7.59
N ASN A 77 -21.91 16.27 7.12
CA ASN A 77 -22.44 17.23 6.15
C ASN A 77 -21.93 17.01 4.72
N MET A 78 -21.36 15.83 4.42
CA MET A 78 -20.90 15.52 3.07
C MET A 78 -22.07 15.28 2.11
N GLU A 79 -22.13 16.06 1.04
CA GLU A 79 -23.14 15.93 -0.03
C GLU A 79 -22.53 15.71 -1.42
N GLY A 80 -21.21 15.86 -1.55
CA GLY A 80 -20.51 15.72 -2.85
C GLY A 80 -20.49 14.27 -3.34
N THR A 81 -20.81 14.08 -4.62
CA THR A 81 -20.79 12.76 -5.32
C THR A 81 -19.81 12.73 -6.48
N VAL A 82 -19.09 13.84 -6.73
CA VAL A 82 -18.18 14.02 -7.85
C VAL A 82 -16.76 14.26 -7.35
N VAL A 83 -15.83 13.40 -7.72
CA VAL A 83 -14.40 13.60 -7.44
C VAL A 83 -13.73 14.23 -8.66
N SER A 84 -13.05 15.36 -8.47
CA SER A 84 -12.46 16.12 -9.58
C SER A 84 -11.35 15.34 -10.29
N ARG A 85 -11.23 15.58 -11.61
CA ARG A 85 -10.20 14.96 -12.45
C ARG A 85 -8.79 15.31 -11.97
N GLU A 86 -8.58 16.54 -11.56
CA GLU A 86 -7.28 17.05 -11.13
C GLU A 86 -6.74 16.25 -9.94
N ILE A 87 -7.55 16.06 -8.91
CA ILE A 87 -7.15 15.33 -7.72
C ILE A 87 -6.99 13.83 -8.04
N MET A 88 -7.90 13.25 -8.82
CA MET A 88 -7.84 11.83 -9.20
C MET A 88 -6.60 11.48 -10.03
N SER A 89 -6.07 12.44 -10.81
CA SER A 89 -4.84 12.22 -11.58
C SER A 89 -3.59 12.05 -10.72
N ARG A 90 -3.61 12.54 -9.47
CA ARG A 90 -2.47 12.49 -8.52
C ARG A 90 -2.37 11.15 -7.81
N MET A 91 -3.48 10.44 -7.64
CA MET A 91 -3.48 9.18 -6.89
C MET A 91 -4.47 8.16 -7.47
N ARG A 92 -3.96 6.95 -7.75
CA ARG A 92 -4.78 5.89 -8.32
C ARG A 92 -5.84 5.33 -7.35
N SER A 93 -5.52 5.29 -6.06
CA SER A 93 -6.40 4.74 -5.01
C SER A 93 -7.70 5.53 -4.83
N SER A 94 -7.81 6.73 -5.42
CA SER A 94 -9.05 7.52 -5.42
C SER A 94 -10.26 6.78 -6.02
N VAL A 95 -10.03 5.71 -6.80
CA VAL A 95 -11.11 4.84 -7.32
C VAL A 95 -11.92 4.15 -6.20
N PHE A 96 -11.36 4.00 -5.00
CA PHE A 96 -12.07 3.41 -3.83
C PHE A 96 -13.30 4.23 -3.41
N LEU A 97 -13.26 5.54 -3.63
CA LEU A 97 -14.39 6.42 -3.32
C LEU A 97 -15.66 6.08 -4.08
N MET A 98 -15.54 5.41 -5.22
CA MET A 98 -16.69 4.98 -6.01
C MET A 98 -17.63 4.09 -5.17
N GLY A 99 -17.09 3.09 -4.48
CA GLY A 99 -17.88 2.19 -3.62
C GLY A 99 -18.51 2.89 -2.42
N SER A 100 -17.76 3.74 -1.74
CA SER A 100 -18.26 4.45 -0.56
C SER A 100 -19.29 5.54 -0.90
N LEU A 101 -19.12 6.25 -2.01
CA LEU A 101 -20.12 7.22 -2.51
C LEU A 101 -21.41 6.50 -2.95
N LEU A 102 -21.30 5.35 -3.63
CA LEU A 102 -22.47 4.52 -3.96
C LEU A 102 -23.18 4.02 -2.70
N ALA A 103 -22.42 3.63 -1.65
CA ALA A 103 -23.00 3.21 -0.38
C ALA A 103 -23.82 4.33 0.27
N ARG A 104 -23.31 5.55 0.26
CA ARG A 104 -23.93 6.69 0.92
C ARG A 104 -25.04 7.34 0.08
N HIS A 105 -24.74 7.70 -1.16
CA HIS A 105 -25.58 8.54 -2.00
C HIS A 105 -26.34 7.76 -3.09
N GLY A 106 -25.92 6.52 -3.38
CA GLY A 106 -26.44 5.76 -4.52
C GLY A 106 -25.94 6.26 -5.88
N GLU A 107 -25.01 7.22 -5.89
CA GLU A 107 -24.37 7.74 -7.09
C GLU A 107 -22.92 8.13 -6.83
N ALA A 108 -22.09 8.02 -7.84
CA ALA A 108 -20.70 8.43 -7.83
C ALA A 108 -20.24 8.83 -9.22
N THR A 109 -19.52 9.94 -9.34
CA THR A 109 -18.82 10.32 -10.56
C THR A 109 -17.34 10.41 -10.26
N VAL A 110 -16.55 9.61 -10.97
CA VAL A 110 -15.09 9.55 -10.84
C VAL A 110 -14.45 9.66 -12.22
N HIS A 111 -13.16 9.94 -12.25
CA HIS A 111 -12.39 9.98 -13.49
C HIS A 111 -11.40 8.81 -13.53
N ARG A 112 -11.03 8.37 -14.73
CA ARG A 112 -9.99 7.34 -14.85
C ARG A 112 -8.73 7.83 -14.17
N PRO A 113 -8.19 7.06 -13.20
CA PRO A 113 -7.03 7.50 -12.45
C PRO A 113 -5.81 7.59 -13.37
N GLY A 114 -4.92 8.54 -13.09
CA GLY A 114 -3.67 8.75 -13.81
C GLY A 114 -2.80 7.49 -13.90
N GLY A 115 -1.94 7.40 -14.90
CA GLY A 115 -1.08 6.25 -15.14
C GLY A 115 -0.07 6.04 -14.00
N CYS A 116 0.08 4.82 -13.52
CA CYS A 116 1.21 4.42 -12.71
C CYS A 116 2.26 3.78 -13.62
N ARG A 117 3.54 4.15 -13.44
CA ARG A 117 4.64 3.66 -14.29
C ARG A 117 4.93 2.15 -14.13
N ILE A 118 4.36 1.48 -13.13
CA ILE A 118 4.60 0.07 -12.81
C ILE A 118 3.75 -0.93 -13.61
N GLY A 119 2.81 -0.47 -14.45
CA GLY A 119 1.99 -1.34 -15.32
C GLY A 119 0.59 -0.82 -15.57
N ARG A 120 -0.11 -1.48 -16.51
CA ARG A 120 -1.54 -1.28 -16.73
C ARG A 120 -2.29 -1.78 -15.50
N ARG A 121 -3.14 -0.94 -14.97
CA ARG A 121 -4.03 -1.28 -13.85
C ARG A 121 -5.45 -0.95 -14.29
N PRO A 122 -6.05 -1.75 -15.17
CA PRO A 122 -7.39 -1.49 -15.65
C PRO A 122 -8.35 -1.47 -14.47
N ILE A 123 -9.32 -0.55 -14.49
CA ILE A 123 -10.39 -0.48 -13.50
C ILE A 123 -11.58 -1.37 -13.90
N ASP A 124 -11.40 -2.16 -14.96
CA ASP A 124 -12.45 -3.01 -15.53
C ASP A 124 -13.01 -3.99 -14.50
N ILE A 125 -12.14 -4.56 -13.64
CA ILE A 125 -12.57 -5.44 -12.53
C ILE A 125 -13.53 -4.72 -11.57
N HIS A 126 -13.29 -3.43 -11.28
CA HIS A 126 -14.19 -2.63 -10.45
C HIS A 126 -15.53 -2.42 -11.15
N ILE A 127 -15.50 -2.03 -12.41
CA ILE A 127 -16.69 -1.75 -13.25
C ILE A 127 -17.54 -3.02 -13.41
N ASP A 128 -16.90 -4.13 -13.77
CA ASP A 128 -17.57 -5.43 -13.92
C ASP A 128 -18.21 -5.90 -12.63
N GLY A 129 -17.49 -5.78 -11.52
CA GLY A 129 -18.00 -6.13 -10.21
C GLY A 129 -19.22 -5.29 -9.79
N LEU A 130 -19.17 -3.97 -9.98
CA LEU A 130 -20.30 -3.08 -9.72
C LEU A 130 -21.51 -3.41 -10.62
N SER A 131 -21.27 -3.71 -11.89
CA SER A 131 -22.32 -4.12 -12.81
C SER A 131 -22.99 -5.44 -12.39
N GLN A 132 -22.20 -6.42 -11.93
CA GLN A 132 -22.72 -7.67 -11.36
C GLN A 132 -23.56 -7.42 -10.10
N MET A 133 -23.21 -6.41 -9.29
CA MET A 133 -24.01 -5.99 -8.12
C MET A 133 -25.32 -5.27 -8.49
N GLY A 134 -25.51 -4.91 -9.77
CA GLY A 134 -26.73 -4.27 -10.28
C GLY A 134 -26.66 -2.76 -10.37
N PHE A 135 -25.48 -2.15 -10.20
CA PHE A 135 -25.28 -0.72 -10.46
C PHE A 135 -25.27 -0.44 -11.97
N CYS A 136 -25.80 0.72 -12.35
CA CYS A 136 -25.65 1.26 -13.69
C CYS A 136 -24.29 1.96 -13.78
N VAL A 137 -23.45 1.54 -14.74
CA VAL A 137 -22.12 2.12 -14.94
C VAL A 137 -22.02 2.67 -16.36
N GLU A 138 -21.80 3.97 -16.47
CA GLU A 138 -21.61 4.67 -17.74
C GLU A 138 -20.19 5.22 -17.83
N SER A 139 -19.51 4.97 -18.95
CA SER A 139 -18.20 5.56 -19.24
C SER A 139 -18.29 6.53 -20.40
N ARG A 140 -17.86 7.78 -20.19
CA ARG A 140 -17.79 8.84 -21.20
C ARG A 140 -16.39 9.42 -21.27
N GLY A 141 -15.54 8.84 -22.12
CA GLY A 141 -14.12 9.18 -22.17
C GLY A 141 -13.41 8.81 -20.86
N GLU A 142 -12.88 9.81 -20.14
CA GLU A 142 -12.22 9.63 -18.86
C GLU A 142 -13.19 9.60 -17.68
N GLU A 143 -14.43 10.08 -17.84
CA GLU A 143 -15.43 10.13 -16.78
C GLU A 143 -16.17 8.79 -16.66
N ILE A 144 -16.39 8.36 -15.41
CA ILE A 144 -17.14 7.16 -15.06
C ILE A 144 -18.22 7.57 -14.08
N ARG A 145 -19.47 7.36 -14.46
CA ARG A 145 -20.65 7.56 -13.63
C ARG A 145 -21.23 6.22 -13.20
N CYS A 146 -21.47 6.08 -11.93
CA CYS A 146 -22.11 4.91 -11.36
C CYS A 146 -23.35 5.35 -10.59
N SER A 147 -24.45 4.60 -10.72
CA SER A 147 -25.68 4.91 -10.00
C SER A 147 -26.48 3.66 -9.66
N GLY A 148 -27.33 3.74 -8.65
CA GLY A 148 -28.19 2.65 -8.20
C GLY A 148 -27.86 2.18 -6.79
N ARG A 149 -28.36 0.97 -6.47
CA ARG A 149 -28.09 0.29 -5.19
C ARG A 149 -27.72 -1.16 -5.45
N CYS A 150 -26.93 -1.72 -4.55
CA CYS A 150 -26.57 -3.12 -4.63
C CYS A 150 -27.83 -4.01 -4.47
N ARG A 151 -28.03 -4.93 -5.41
CA ARG A 151 -29.16 -5.87 -5.39
C ARG A 151 -28.93 -7.07 -4.50
N GLY A 152 -27.69 -7.26 -4.04
CA GLY A 152 -27.25 -8.49 -3.37
C GLY A 152 -26.94 -9.61 -4.37
N GLY A 153 -26.64 -10.80 -3.82
CA GLY A 153 -26.31 -11.98 -4.62
C GLY A 153 -24.83 -12.29 -4.65
N ARG A 154 -24.37 -12.99 -5.69
CA ARG A 154 -22.97 -13.42 -5.82
C ARG A 154 -22.25 -12.63 -6.89
N VAL A 155 -21.04 -12.16 -6.54
CA VAL A 155 -20.12 -11.48 -7.44
C VAL A 155 -18.79 -12.22 -7.41
N ARG A 156 -18.26 -12.60 -8.56
CA ARG A 156 -16.98 -13.30 -8.65
C ARG A 156 -15.96 -12.44 -9.37
N LEU A 157 -14.85 -12.16 -8.69
CA LEU A 157 -13.72 -11.44 -9.29
C LEU A 157 -12.92 -12.37 -10.20
N PRO A 158 -12.50 -11.94 -11.41
CA PRO A 158 -11.67 -12.76 -12.31
C PRO A 158 -10.23 -12.92 -11.76
N TYR A 159 -9.79 -11.98 -10.94
CA TYR A 159 -8.47 -11.93 -10.28
C TYR A 159 -8.64 -11.36 -8.85
N PRO A 160 -7.89 -11.84 -7.84
CA PRO A 160 -7.96 -11.32 -6.48
C PRO A 160 -7.31 -9.92 -6.38
N SER A 161 -7.99 -8.93 -6.95
CA SER A 161 -7.58 -7.54 -6.93
C SER A 161 -7.89 -6.90 -5.59
N VAL A 162 -6.88 -6.40 -4.87
CA VAL A 162 -7.03 -5.69 -3.60
C VAL A 162 -8.02 -4.53 -3.75
N GLY A 163 -7.74 -3.60 -4.66
CA GLY A 163 -8.58 -2.41 -4.81
C GLY A 163 -10.00 -2.72 -5.28
N ALA A 164 -10.21 -3.74 -6.12
CA ALA A 164 -11.57 -4.14 -6.51
C ALA A 164 -12.31 -4.78 -5.33
N THR A 165 -11.64 -5.63 -4.53
CA THR A 165 -12.22 -6.21 -3.33
C THR A 165 -12.71 -5.12 -2.36
N GLU A 166 -11.85 -4.15 -2.04
CA GLU A 166 -12.17 -3.03 -1.15
C GLU A 166 -13.34 -2.19 -1.68
N ASN A 167 -13.29 -1.85 -2.95
CA ASN A 167 -14.33 -1.03 -3.58
C ASN A 167 -15.69 -1.72 -3.58
N LEU A 168 -15.72 -3.03 -3.91
CA LEU A 168 -16.96 -3.81 -3.90
C LEU A 168 -17.47 -4.09 -2.48
N MET A 169 -16.61 -4.26 -1.49
CA MET A 169 -17.01 -4.34 -0.08
C MET A 169 -17.79 -3.08 0.33
N MET A 170 -17.28 -1.90 -0.01
CA MET A 170 -17.94 -0.63 0.29
C MET A 170 -19.24 -0.46 -0.50
N ALA A 171 -19.24 -0.74 -1.81
CA ALA A 171 -20.44 -0.61 -2.64
C ALA A 171 -21.58 -1.54 -2.17
N ALA A 172 -21.25 -2.74 -1.69
CA ALA A 172 -22.21 -3.71 -1.19
C ALA A 172 -22.98 -3.21 0.05
N LEU A 173 -22.46 -2.23 0.79
CA LEU A 173 -23.12 -1.64 1.95
C LEU A 173 -24.45 -0.97 1.60
N SER A 174 -24.66 -0.54 0.34
CA SER A 174 -25.90 0.07 -0.12
C SER A 174 -27.05 -0.93 -0.31
N GLY A 175 -26.77 -2.24 -0.24
CA GLY A 175 -27.74 -3.29 -0.54
C GLY A 175 -28.69 -3.58 0.61
N GLU A 176 -29.90 -4.08 0.27
CA GLU A 176 -30.87 -4.61 1.24
C GLU A 176 -30.71 -6.13 1.46
N ASN A 177 -30.00 -6.82 0.57
CA ASN A 177 -29.79 -8.25 0.60
C ASN A 177 -28.31 -8.58 0.81
N GLU A 178 -28.05 -9.83 1.22
CA GLU A 178 -26.69 -10.36 1.35
C GLU A 178 -25.97 -10.34 -0.01
N THR A 179 -24.72 -9.82 0.00
CA THR A 179 -23.80 -9.86 -1.13
C THR A 179 -22.62 -10.75 -0.77
N VAL A 180 -22.33 -11.72 -1.63
CA VAL A 180 -21.17 -12.61 -1.49
C VAL A 180 -20.18 -12.28 -2.58
N ILE A 181 -18.99 -11.83 -2.19
CA ILE A 181 -17.89 -11.55 -3.11
C ILE A 181 -16.93 -12.74 -3.06
N GLU A 182 -16.67 -13.36 -4.21
CA GLU A 182 -15.81 -14.54 -4.36
C GLU A 182 -14.52 -14.20 -5.12
N ASN A 183 -13.46 -14.96 -4.85
CA ASN A 183 -12.11 -14.74 -5.35
C ASN A 183 -11.54 -13.38 -4.93
N CYS A 184 -11.82 -13.00 -3.67
CA CYS A 184 -11.32 -11.79 -3.05
C CYS A 184 -9.81 -11.84 -2.82
N ALA A 185 -9.21 -10.67 -2.73
CA ALA A 185 -7.88 -10.49 -2.17
C ALA A 185 -7.89 -10.86 -0.67
N CYS A 186 -6.80 -11.45 -0.20
CA CYS A 186 -6.67 -11.95 1.17
C CYS A 186 -5.67 -11.14 2.00
N GLU A 187 -5.19 -10.02 1.50
CA GLU A 187 -4.23 -9.15 2.17
C GLU A 187 -4.76 -8.71 3.54
N PRO A 188 -3.88 -8.58 4.55
CA PRO A 188 -4.26 -8.12 5.90
C PRO A 188 -5.04 -6.81 5.90
N GLU A 189 -4.76 -5.94 4.96
CA GLU A 189 -5.43 -4.64 4.76
C GLU A 189 -6.92 -4.80 4.43
N ILE A 190 -7.33 -5.93 3.80
CA ILE A 190 -8.75 -6.26 3.56
C ILE A 190 -9.45 -6.62 4.88
N ALA A 191 -8.77 -7.36 5.75
CA ALA A 191 -9.30 -7.69 7.08
C ALA A 191 -9.42 -6.44 7.96
N ASP A 192 -8.48 -5.51 7.82
CA ASP A 192 -8.47 -4.22 8.50
C ASP A 192 -9.65 -3.33 8.04
N LEU A 193 -9.90 -3.23 6.74
CA LEU A 193 -11.08 -2.53 6.21
C LEU A 193 -12.38 -3.16 6.75
N GLN A 194 -12.48 -4.50 6.81
CA GLN A 194 -13.62 -5.17 7.44
C GLN A 194 -13.78 -4.74 8.90
N GLY A 195 -12.67 -4.69 9.66
CA GLY A 195 -12.67 -4.25 11.05
C GLY A 195 -13.24 -2.85 11.21
N PHE A 196 -12.78 -1.90 10.39
CA PHE A 196 -13.32 -0.54 10.36
C PHE A 196 -14.81 -0.49 10.03
N LEU A 197 -15.25 -1.19 8.97
CA LEU A 197 -16.65 -1.24 8.57
C LEU A 197 -17.53 -1.81 9.69
N ARG A 198 -17.07 -2.83 10.41
CA ARG A 198 -17.78 -3.39 11.57
C ARG A 198 -17.87 -2.41 12.74
N THR A 199 -16.80 -1.65 13.01
CA THR A 199 -16.83 -0.58 14.01
C THR A 199 -17.83 0.53 13.61
N CYS A 200 -18.02 0.77 12.31
CA CYS A 200 -19.07 1.63 11.78
C CYS A 200 -20.49 1.03 11.91
N GLY A 201 -20.65 -0.22 12.34
CA GLY A 201 -21.94 -0.90 12.52
C GLY A 201 -22.42 -1.69 11.31
N PHE A 202 -21.58 -1.89 10.29
CA PHE A 202 -21.89 -2.72 9.13
C PHE A 202 -21.61 -4.21 9.41
N ASP A 203 -22.42 -5.10 8.85
CA ASP A 203 -22.22 -6.55 8.97
C ASP A 203 -21.39 -7.06 7.78
N VAL A 204 -20.07 -7.17 7.99
CA VAL A 204 -19.11 -7.66 7.02
C VAL A 204 -18.30 -8.80 7.63
N THR A 205 -18.16 -9.92 6.91
CA THR A 205 -17.41 -11.09 7.36
C THR A 205 -16.57 -11.68 6.24
N GLY A 206 -15.52 -12.44 6.58
CA GLY A 206 -14.65 -13.13 5.62
C GLY A 206 -13.46 -12.30 5.12
N GLY A 207 -13.23 -11.08 5.65
CA GLY A 207 -12.01 -10.30 5.34
C GLY A 207 -10.74 -11.11 5.63
N GLY A 208 -9.76 -11.04 4.71
CA GLY A 208 -8.56 -11.89 4.78
C GLY A 208 -8.75 -13.29 4.19
N THR A 209 -9.92 -13.59 3.64
CA THR A 209 -10.20 -14.86 2.92
C THR A 209 -10.66 -14.59 1.48
N SER A 210 -10.67 -15.63 0.66
CA SER A 210 -11.14 -15.52 -0.75
C SER A 210 -12.64 -15.31 -0.90
N ARG A 211 -13.42 -15.29 0.22
CA ARG A 211 -14.87 -15.12 0.21
C ARG A 211 -15.29 -14.12 1.28
N ILE A 212 -15.85 -13.01 0.88
CA ILE A 212 -16.37 -11.97 1.76
C ILE A 212 -17.89 -11.91 1.64
N VAL A 213 -18.55 -11.74 2.78
CA VAL A 213 -20.01 -11.59 2.86
C VAL A 213 -20.31 -10.23 3.48
N VAL A 214 -21.09 -9.44 2.76
CA VAL A 214 -21.60 -8.15 3.20
C VAL A 214 -23.12 -8.25 3.31
N ARG A 215 -23.67 -7.99 4.50
CA ARG A 215 -25.10 -7.84 4.69
C ARG A 215 -25.40 -6.36 4.74
N GLY A 216 -26.16 -5.93 3.75
CA GLY A 216 -26.59 -4.55 3.67
C GLY A 216 -27.58 -4.18 4.77
N PHE A 217 -28.05 -2.96 4.76
CA PHE A 217 -29.00 -2.48 5.77
C PHE A 217 -30.32 -3.22 5.72
N SER A 218 -30.75 -3.84 6.83
CA SER A 218 -32.08 -4.42 6.91
C SER A 218 -33.19 -3.34 6.84
N LYS A 219 -34.31 -3.67 6.16
CA LYS A 219 -35.51 -2.82 6.15
C LYS A 219 -35.96 -2.56 7.58
N GLY A 220 -35.74 -1.37 8.09
CA GLY A 220 -36.10 -0.98 9.46
C GLY A 220 -35.06 -0.16 10.19
N THR A 221 -33.78 -0.21 9.78
CA THR A 221 -32.75 0.70 10.29
C THR A 221 -32.66 2.00 9.53
N HIS A 222 -33.45 2.16 8.46
CA HIS A 222 -33.49 3.34 7.58
C HIS A 222 -34.64 4.32 7.85
N ALA A 223 -35.18 4.37 9.05
CA ALA A 223 -36.24 5.37 9.34
C ALA A 223 -35.76 6.83 9.20
N SER A 224 -34.47 7.05 8.95
CA SER A 224 -33.92 8.37 8.69
C SER A 224 -32.49 8.24 8.10
N GLY A 225 -32.38 7.81 6.85
CA GLY A 225 -31.17 7.99 6.03
C GLY A 225 -29.85 7.51 6.62
N GLY A 226 -29.49 6.25 6.44
CA GLY A 226 -28.13 5.79 6.70
C GLY A 226 -27.95 5.00 8.01
N ALA A 227 -26.80 4.36 8.18
CA ALA A 227 -26.33 3.83 9.47
C ALA A 227 -26.50 4.92 10.54
N ALA A 228 -26.96 4.55 11.72
CA ALA A 228 -27.14 5.51 12.81
C ALA A 228 -25.90 6.39 12.91
N ALA A 229 -26.10 7.72 12.81
CA ALA A 229 -25.00 8.67 12.97
C ALA A 229 -24.31 8.39 14.30
N GLY A 230 -23.00 8.18 14.28
CA GLY A 230 -22.25 7.90 15.48
C GLY A 230 -20.76 7.96 15.20
N ASP A 231 -20.05 8.46 16.18
CA ASP A 231 -18.62 8.63 16.10
C ASP A 231 -17.93 7.26 16.07
N THR A 232 -16.80 7.19 15.38
CA THR A 232 -16.03 5.96 15.21
C THR A 232 -14.57 6.25 15.57
N MET A 233 -14.00 5.43 16.44
CA MET A 233 -12.57 5.43 16.73
C MET A 233 -11.99 4.13 16.19
N TYR A 234 -10.91 4.22 15.42
CA TYR A 234 -10.26 3.07 14.80
C TYR A 234 -8.75 3.23 14.74
N PHE A 235 -8.03 2.13 14.91
CA PHE A 235 -6.57 2.06 14.82
C PHE A 235 -6.20 1.27 13.57
N ILE A 236 -5.42 1.89 12.68
CA ILE A 236 -4.95 1.27 11.45
C ILE A 236 -3.92 0.18 11.79
N VAL A 237 -4.00 -0.95 11.10
CA VAL A 237 -3.02 -2.04 11.21
C VAL A 237 -1.62 -1.56 10.81
N GLU A 238 -0.60 -2.17 11.38
CA GLU A 238 0.81 -1.90 11.11
C GLU A 238 1.21 -2.14 9.63
N ASP A 239 2.11 -1.30 9.06
CA ASP A 239 2.55 -1.40 7.66
C ASP A 239 3.63 -2.48 7.49
N ARG A 240 3.20 -3.67 7.06
CA ARG A 240 4.10 -4.79 6.75
C ARG A 240 5.09 -4.47 5.62
N ILE A 241 4.75 -3.58 4.68
CA ILE A 241 5.63 -3.21 3.56
C ILE A 241 6.70 -2.21 4.04
N GLU A 242 6.33 -1.27 4.91
CA GLU A 242 7.28 -0.41 5.60
C GLU A 242 8.28 -1.25 6.42
N ALA A 243 7.76 -2.15 7.26
CA ALA A 243 8.59 -3.06 8.06
C ALA A 243 9.59 -3.85 7.19
N ALA A 244 9.10 -4.49 6.11
CA ALA A 244 9.94 -5.22 5.16
C ALA A 244 11.00 -4.34 4.51
N THR A 245 10.69 -3.07 4.21
CA THR A 245 11.62 -2.11 3.62
C THR A 245 12.76 -1.76 4.58
N TYR A 246 12.44 -1.45 5.83
CA TYR A 246 13.47 -1.18 6.84
C TYR A 246 14.29 -2.43 7.20
N MET A 247 13.65 -3.61 7.27
CA MET A 247 14.37 -4.88 7.44
C MET A 247 15.34 -5.15 6.29
N ALA A 248 14.94 -4.86 5.05
CA ALA A 248 15.82 -4.96 3.90
C ALA A 248 17.00 -3.98 4.00
N ALA A 249 16.79 -2.75 4.49
CA ALA A 249 17.88 -1.80 4.71
C ALA A 249 18.89 -2.31 5.76
N VAL A 250 18.40 -2.90 6.86
CA VAL A 250 19.26 -3.54 7.88
C VAL A 250 20.09 -4.68 7.27
N LEU A 251 19.47 -5.54 6.47
CA LEU A 251 20.17 -6.65 5.82
C LEU A 251 21.20 -6.16 4.79
N ALA A 252 20.86 -5.15 3.98
CA ALA A 252 21.73 -4.58 2.97
C ALA A 252 23.01 -3.97 3.56
N THR A 253 22.91 -3.40 4.76
CA THR A 253 24.02 -2.71 5.44
C THR A 253 24.79 -3.61 6.40
N GLY A 254 24.44 -4.91 6.53
CA GLY A 254 25.10 -5.81 7.49
C GLY A 254 24.77 -5.51 8.95
N GLY A 255 23.59 -4.97 9.21
CA GLY A 255 23.17 -4.45 10.50
C GLY A 255 22.40 -5.44 11.38
N ARG A 256 21.85 -4.91 12.48
CA ARG A 256 20.95 -5.60 13.43
C ARG A 256 19.93 -4.60 13.98
N ALA A 257 18.65 -4.94 13.95
CA ALA A 257 17.62 -4.07 14.52
C ALA A 257 16.44 -4.87 15.09
N VAL A 258 15.69 -4.18 15.96
CA VAL A 258 14.44 -4.67 16.54
C VAL A 258 13.29 -3.83 15.96
N PHE A 259 12.29 -4.50 15.42
CA PHE A 259 11.08 -3.89 14.90
C PHE A 259 9.93 -4.18 15.86
N ARG A 260 9.28 -3.12 16.35
CA ARG A 260 8.10 -3.21 17.22
C ARG A 260 6.82 -2.86 16.46
N ASN A 261 5.71 -3.28 17.01
CA ASN A 261 4.40 -3.08 16.39
C ASN A 261 4.34 -3.72 15.01
N ILE A 262 4.68 -5.00 14.92
CA ILE A 262 4.60 -5.79 13.69
C ILE A 262 4.41 -7.29 13.97
N ARG A 263 3.34 -7.86 13.45
CA ARG A 263 3.02 -9.28 13.60
C ARG A 263 3.68 -10.12 12.51
N THR A 264 4.26 -11.23 12.92
CA THR A 264 5.02 -12.13 12.04
C THR A 264 4.17 -12.70 10.90
N GLU A 265 2.89 -13.00 11.17
CA GLU A 265 1.95 -13.62 10.23
C GLU A 265 1.71 -12.77 8.98
N MET A 266 1.89 -11.44 9.09
CA MET A 266 1.74 -10.53 7.98
C MET A 266 2.93 -10.53 7.01
N LEU A 267 4.07 -11.13 7.43
CA LEU A 267 5.36 -11.09 6.74
C LEU A 267 5.98 -12.46 6.48
N GLU A 268 5.28 -13.57 6.75
CA GLU A 268 5.86 -14.93 6.73
C GLU A 268 6.68 -15.21 5.48
N GLU A 269 6.16 -14.92 4.28
CA GLU A 269 6.88 -15.20 3.03
C GLU A 269 8.11 -14.30 2.86
N VAL A 270 8.02 -13.02 3.26
CA VAL A 270 9.16 -12.08 3.22
C VAL A 270 10.26 -12.52 4.18
N LEU A 271 9.89 -12.85 5.43
CA LEU A 271 10.83 -13.36 6.44
C LEU A 271 11.42 -14.71 6.01
N GLY A 272 10.64 -15.55 5.33
CA GLY A 272 11.09 -16.80 4.72
C GLY A 272 12.19 -16.56 3.68
N VAL A 273 12.00 -15.55 2.80
CA VAL A 273 13.03 -15.14 1.82
C VAL A 273 14.28 -14.62 2.55
N PHE A 274 14.14 -13.74 3.54
CA PHE A 274 15.27 -13.20 4.30
C PHE A 274 16.06 -14.29 5.06
N LYS A 275 15.36 -15.30 5.62
CA LYS A 275 16.02 -16.49 6.22
C LYS A 275 16.81 -17.28 5.17
N ARG A 276 16.28 -17.48 3.96
CA ARG A 276 17.03 -18.13 2.86
C ARG A 276 18.27 -17.32 2.46
N MET A 277 18.25 -15.99 2.59
CA MET A 277 19.40 -15.12 2.37
C MET A 277 20.42 -15.15 3.51
N GLY A 278 20.12 -15.86 4.60
CA GLY A 278 21.02 -16.06 5.74
C GLY A 278 20.71 -15.20 6.96
N ALA A 279 19.65 -14.40 6.94
CA ALA A 279 19.26 -13.59 8.08
C ALA A 279 18.89 -14.45 9.30
N ALA A 280 19.36 -14.07 10.50
CA ALA A 280 18.86 -14.59 11.75
C ALA A 280 17.66 -13.75 12.19
N ILE A 281 16.51 -14.39 12.39
CA ILE A 281 15.25 -13.72 12.73
C ILE A 281 14.65 -14.36 13.96
N ARG A 282 14.30 -13.53 14.96
CA ARG A 282 13.56 -13.92 16.16
C ARG A 282 12.29 -13.07 16.25
N SER A 283 11.17 -13.69 16.61
CA SER A 283 9.91 -12.99 16.81
C SER A 283 9.31 -13.29 18.17
N PHE A 284 8.71 -12.28 18.79
CA PHE A 284 8.03 -12.34 20.08
C PHE A 284 6.82 -11.40 20.00
N ASP A 285 5.62 -11.92 20.11
CA ASP A 285 4.36 -11.15 20.02
C ASP A 285 4.34 -10.22 18.79
N ASP A 286 4.37 -8.91 19.02
CA ASP A 286 4.39 -7.85 18.01
C ASP A 286 5.82 -7.31 17.71
N THR A 287 6.85 -8.08 18.01
CA THR A 287 8.25 -7.66 17.90
C THR A 287 9.04 -8.65 17.05
N ILE A 288 9.83 -8.13 16.10
CA ILE A 288 10.72 -8.93 15.24
C ILE A 288 12.14 -8.37 15.37
N GLU A 289 13.08 -9.21 15.79
CA GLU A 289 14.52 -8.93 15.71
C GLU A 289 15.09 -9.53 14.43
N ILE A 290 15.86 -8.75 13.68
CA ILE A 290 16.58 -9.20 12.48
C ILE A 290 18.07 -8.89 12.61
N ILE A 291 18.91 -9.88 12.24
CA ILE A 291 20.36 -9.77 12.24
C ILE A 291 20.84 -10.20 10.87
N ALA A 292 21.59 -9.33 10.20
CA ALA A 292 22.20 -9.63 8.91
C ALA A 292 23.29 -10.71 9.05
N PRO A 293 23.44 -11.61 8.07
CA PRO A 293 24.58 -12.51 8.01
C PRO A 293 25.85 -11.74 7.62
N GLU A 294 27.01 -12.33 7.82
CA GLU A 294 28.29 -11.77 7.32
C GLU A 294 28.26 -11.57 5.78
N LYS A 295 27.63 -12.47 5.07
CA LYS A 295 27.42 -12.40 3.61
C LYS A 295 26.03 -12.86 3.26
N LEU A 296 25.32 -12.06 2.53
CA LEU A 296 24.02 -12.43 1.97
C LEU A 296 24.19 -13.52 0.90
N LYS A 297 23.26 -14.47 0.89
CA LYS A 297 23.18 -15.56 -0.09
C LYS A 297 22.00 -15.34 -1.02
N SER A 298 22.12 -15.79 -2.25
CA SER A 298 20.98 -15.81 -3.18
C SER A 298 19.82 -16.63 -2.58
N PRO A 299 18.59 -16.11 -2.58
CA PRO A 299 17.41 -16.88 -2.18
C PRO A 299 16.92 -17.84 -3.27
N GLY A 300 17.62 -17.92 -4.43
CA GLY A 300 17.23 -18.71 -5.59
C GLY A 300 16.14 -18.02 -6.42
N ILE A 301 15.04 -18.72 -6.66
CA ILE A 301 13.89 -18.17 -7.40
C ILE A 301 12.87 -17.63 -6.40
N VAL A 302 12.43 -16.39 -6.61
CA VAL A 302 11.32 -15.77 -5.85
C VAL A 302 10.26 -15.30 -6.85
N VAL A 303 8.99 -15.65 -6.58
CA VAL A 303 7.85 -15.31 -7.44
C VAL A 303 6.92 -14.38 -6.65
N THR A 304 6.60 -13.21 -7.21
CA THR A 304 5.60 -12.34 -6.61
C THR A 304 4.19 -12.87 -6.86
N SER A 305 3.33 -12.80 -5.86
CA SER A 305 1.94 -13.22 -5.99
C SER A 305 1.06 -12.52 -4.94
N PRO A 306 -0.28 -12.54 -5.10
CA PRO A 306 -1.20 -12.09 -4.06
C PRO A 306 -0.93 -12.77 -2.72
N PHE A 307 -1.30 -12.11 -1.62
CA PHE A 307 -1.15 -12.67 -0.27
C PHE A 307 -1.83 -14.05 -0.15
N PRO A 308 -1.18 -15.04 0.52
CA PRO A 308 0.01 -14.94 1.38
C PRO A 308 1.36 -15.07 0.66
N GLY A 309 1.43 -14.99 -0.66
CA GLY A 309 2.69 -15.05 -1.37
C GLY A 309 3.57 -13.81 -1.22
N PHE A 310 4.75 -13.82 -1.89
CA PHE A 310 5.70 -12.72 -1.79
C PHE A 310 5.12 -11.43 -2.41
N PRO A 311 4.97 -10.34 -1.63
CA PRO A 311 4.28 -9.15 -2.10
C PRO A 311 5.12 -8.40 -3.15
N THR A 312 4.47 -7.99 -4.26
CA THR A 312 5.09 -7.19 -5.32
C THR A 312 5.65 -5.86 -4.79
N ASP A 313 5.09 -5.32 -3.70
CA ASP A 313 5.57 -4.09 -3.05
C ASP A 313 6.92 -4.26 -2.31
N CYS A 314 7.34 -5.50 -2.02
CA CYS A 314 8.66 -5.83 -1.48
C CYS A 314 9.66 -6.26 -2.56
N GLN A 315 9.23 -6.42 -3.82
CA GLN A 315 10.07 -6.88 -4.92
C GLN A 315 11.26 -5.94 -5.20
N PRO A 316 11.12 -4.59 -5.25
CA PRO A 316 12.24 -3.70 -5.50
C PRO A 316 13.32 -3.77 -4.43
N GLN A 317 12.93 -3.84 -3.15
CA GLN A 317 13.85 -3.98 -2.02
C GLN A 317 14.61 -5.31 -2.08
N LEU A 318 13.90 -6.40 -2.40
CA LEU A 318 14.53 -7.71 -2.61
C LEU A 318 15.52 -7.67 -3.76
N MET A 319 15.18 -7.00 -4.89
CA MET A 319 16.09 -6.86 -6.03
C MET A 319 17.39 -6.19 -5.60
N THR A 320 17.32 -5.11 -4.80
CA THR A 320 18.50 -4.45 -4.24
C THR A 320 19.32 -5.40 -3.34
N LEU A 321 18.70 -6.14 -2.42
CA LEU A 321 19.41 -7.12 -1.60
C LEU A 321 20.12 -8.18 -2.44
N CYS A 322 19.49 -8.63 -3.51
CA CYS A 322 20.06 -9.65 -4.40
C CYS A 322 21.31 -9.17 -5.17
N THR A 323 21.52 -7.85 -5.32
CA THR A 323 22.74 -7.32 -5.94
C THR A 323 23.98 -7.56 -5.06
N ALA A 324 23.84 -7.53 -3.74
CA ALA A 324 24.91 -7.81 -2.78
C ALA A 324 25.01 -9.32 -2.47
N ALA A 325 23.97 -10.10 -2.70
CA ALA A 325 23.92 -11.52 -2.36
C ALA A 325 24.77 -12.37 -3.30
N GLY A 326 25.61 -13.23 -2.77
CA GLY A 326 26.43 -14.15 -3.59
C GLY A 326 25.59 -15.15 -4.37
N GLY A 327 25.82 -15.25 -5.68
CA GLY A 327 25.17 -16.21 -6.57
C GLY A 327 24.16 -15.57 -7.54
N LEU A 328 23.37 -16.46 -8.18
CA LEU A 328 22.36 -16.07 -9.17
C LEU A 328 20.97 -16.09 -8.53
N THR A 329 20.23 -14.99 -8.65
CA THR A 329 18.83 -14.89 -8.21
C THR A 329 17.93 -14.61 -9.40
N THR A 330 16.77 -15.25 -9.44
CA THR A 330 15.69 -14.93 -10.38
C THR A 330 14.48 -14.42 -9.62
N ILE A 331 14.06 -13.20 -9.90
CA ILE A 331 12.78 -12.66 -9.40
C ILE A 331 11.79 -12.68 -10.55
N ARG A 332 10.68 -13.41 -10.38
CA ARG A 332 9.59 -13.47 -11.34
C ARG A 332 8.42 -12.61 -10.85
N GLU A 333 8.12 -11.56 -11.61
CA GLU A 333 7.04 -10.63 -11.30
C GLU A 333 5.75 -11.04 -12.03
N GLU A 334 4.75 -11.51 -11.26
CA GLU A 334 3.48 -11.99 -11.83
C GLU A 334 2.33 -11.00 -11.63
N VAL A 335 2.53 -9.92 -10.85
CA VAL A 335 1.47 -8.96 -10.51
C VAL A 335 1.48 -7.74 -11.43
N PHE A 336 2.66 -7.13 -11.69
CA PHE A 336 2.77 -5.93 -12.50
C PHE A 336 3.79 -6.04 -13.63
N GLU A 337 3.39 -5.66 -14.86
CA GLU A 337 4.20 -5.86 -16.07
C GLU A 337 5.46 -4.96 -16.12
N SER A 338 5.43 -3.81 -15.46
CA SER A 338 6.52 -2.81 -15.54
C SER A 338 7.16 -2.52 -14.17
N ARG A 339 7.23 -3.53 -13.28
CA ARG A 339 7.71 -3.34 -11.89
C ARG A 339 9.23 -3.12 -11.80
N PHE A 340 9.99 -3.40 -12.85
CA PHE A 340 11.46 -3.34 -12.85
C PHE A 340 12.05 -1.98 -13.27
N THR A 341 11.29 -0.88 -13.16
CA THR A 341 11.71 0.46 -13.59
C THR A 341 13.02 0.94 -12.96
N HIS A 342 13.22 0.63 -11.67
CA HIS A 342 14.41 0.99 -10.88
C HIS A 342 15.69 0.25 -11.28
N LYS A 343 15.60 -0.80 -12.10
CA LYS A 343 16.76 -1.55 -12.61
C LYS A 343 17.79 -0.65 -13.31
N LYS A 344 17.32 0.36 -14.06
CA LYS A 344 18.21 1.28 -14.78
C LYS A 344 19.07 2.10 -13.81
N GLU A 345 18.50 2.50 -12.71
CA GLU A 345 19.18 3.29 -11.68
C GLU A 345 20.16 2.41 -10.88
N LEU A 346 19.77 1.18 -10.51
CA LEU A 346 20.69 0.23 -9.89
C LEU A 346 21.88 -0.11 -10.79
N ALA A 347 21.69 -0.13 -12.12
CA ALA A 347 22.77 -0.36 -13.07
C ALA A 347 23.83 0.76 -13.06
N LYS A 348 23.45 2.04 -12.81
CA LYS A 348 24.40 3.14 -12.59
C LYS A 348 25.29 2.91 -11.37
N MET A 349 24.75 2.24 -10.34
CA MET A 349 25.46 1.85 -9.13
C MET A 349 26.32 0.58 -9.32
N GLY A 350 26.33 -0.03 -10.50
CA GLY A 350 27.12 -1.22 -10.82
C GLY A 350 26.39 -2.56 -10.67
N ALA A 351 25.07 -2.56 -10.45
CA ALA A 351 24.29 -3.79 -10.37
C ALA A 351 24.23 -4.53 -11.71
N ASN A 352 24.40 -5.85 -11.68
CA ASN A 352 24.30 -6.73 -12.85
C ASN A 352 22.93 -7.42 -12.88
N ILE A 353 21.99 -6.85 -13.64
CA ILE A 353 20.60 -7.29 -13.69
C ILE A 353 20.15 -7.39 -15.16
N ASP A 354 19.69 -8.55 -15.58
CA ASP A 354 19.09 -8.79 -16.89
C ASP A 354 17.57 -8.98 -16.74
N ILE A 355 16.78 -8.35 -17.62
CA ILE A 355 15.33 -8.55 -17.66
C ILE A 355 14.96 -9.37 -18.89
N CYS A 356 14.24 -10.49 -18.63
CA CYS A 356 13.72 -11.37 -19.66
C CYS A 356 12.24 -11.62 -19.43
N GLY A 357 11.38 -10.89 -20.13
CA GLY A 357 9.93 -10.91 -19.92
C GLY A 357 9.57 -10.53 -18.48
N LYS A 358 8.92 -11.42 -17.76
CA LYS A 358 8.54 -11.25 -16.35
C LYS A 358 9.67 -11.59 -15.36
N ASN A 359 10.85 -11.95 -15.81
CA ASN A 359 11.94 -12.36 -14.93
C ASN A 359 13.03 -11.30 -14.89
N ALA A 360 13.48 -10.97 -13.67
CA ALA A 360 14.73 -10.27 -13.42
C ALA A 360 15.77 -11.30 -12.96
N ILE A 361 16.88 -11.39 -13.69
CA ILE A 361 18.02 -12.29 -13.41
C ILE A 361 19.13 -11.42 -12.85
N ILE A 362 19.48 -11.63 -11.58
CA ILE A 362 20.45 -10.82 -10.83
C ILE A 362 21.70 -11.65 -10.58
N LYS A 363 22.85 -11.20 -11.08
CA LYS A 363 24.16 -11.75 -10.77
C LYS A 363 24.78 -10.89 -9.66
N GLY A 364 24.56 -11.32 -8.41
CA GLY A 364 24.98 -10.57 -7.24
C GLY A 364 26.40 -10.89 -6.79
N GLY A 365 26.78 -10.31 -5.63
CA GLY A 365 28.06 -10.52 -4.97
C GLY A 365 29.12 -9.45 -5.27
N LEU A 366 28.79 -8.42 -6.04
CA LEU A 366 29.64 -7.24 -6.23
C LEU A 366 29.11 -6.08 -5.40
N PRO A 367 29.97 -5.30 -4.72
CA PRO A 367 29.56 -4.12 -3.99
C PRO A 367 29.03 -3.05 -4.95
N LEU A 368 27.93 -2.42 -4.55
CA LEU A 368 27.42 -1.23 -5.24
C LEU A 368 28.34 -0.02 -4.96
N LYS A 369 28.32 0.94 -5.88
CA LYS A 369 29.04 2.21 -5.78
C LYS A 369 28.03 3.33 -5.70
N GLY A 370 28.36 4.38 -4.96
CA GLY A 370 27.58 5.59 -4.90
C GLY A 370 27.39 6.23 -6.30
N ALA A 371 26.23 6.77 -6.53
CA ALA A 371 25.87 7.41 -7.81
C ALA A 371 24.69 8.38 -7.64
N GLU A 372 24.47 9.23 -8.63
CA GLU A 372 23.23 10.00 -8.76
C GLU A 372 22.16 9.13 -9.44
N VAL A 373 21.05 8.91 -8.74
CA VAL A 373 19.92 8.09 -9.17
C VAL A 373 18.59 8.82 -8.95
N SER A 374 17.54 8.44 -9.69
CA SER A 374 16.24 9.10 -9.64
C SER A 374 15.12 8.10 -9.33
N ALA A 375 14.29 8.42 -8.35
CA ALA A 375 13.10 7.62 -8.02
C ALA A 375 12.04 7.79 -9.12
N ALA A 376 11.60 6.68 -9.72
CA ALA A 376 10.55 6.68 -10.73
C ALA A 376 9.18 6.27 -10.17
N ASP A 377 9.17 5.61 -9.02
CA ASP A 377 7.99 5.18 -8.25
C ASP A 377 8.34 5.02 -6.78
N LEU A 378 7.30 4.84 -5.95
CA LEU A 378 7.41 4.76 -4.48
C LEU A 378 8.40 3.68 -4.01
N ARG A 379 8.19 2.43 -4.44
CA ARG A 379 8.94 1.28 -3.91
C ARG A 379 10.31 1.15 -4.56
N GLY A 380 10.40 1.50 -5.86
CA GLY A 380 11.68 1.63 -6.56
C GLY A 380 12.55 2.71 -5.93
N GLY A 381 11.99 3.87 -5.58
CA GLY A 381 12.70 4.92 -4.86
C GLY A 381 13.24 4.48 -3.51
N ALA A 382 12.42 3.83 -2.69
CA ALA A 382 12.89 3.28 -1.41
C ALA A 382 14.00 2.22 -1.59
N ALA A 383 13.91 1.40 -2.63
CA ALA A 383 14.96 0.43 -2.97
C ALA A 383 16.29 1.11 -3.37
N LEU A 384 16.24 2.27 -4.04
CA LEU A 384 17.45 3.06 -4.36
C LEU A 384 18.07 3.68 -3.10
N VAL A 385 17.27 4.11 -2.11
CA VAL A 385 17.78 4.55 -0.81
C VAL A 385 18.51 3.41 -0.11
N ILE A 386 17.92 2.19 -0.09
CA ILE A 386 18.58 1.00 0.47
C ILE A 386 19.90 0.71 -0.26
N ALA A 387 19.91 0.83 -1.60
CA ALA A 387 21.11 0.66 -2.39
C ALA A 387 22.19 1.68 -2.00
N GLY A 388 21.83 2.96 -1.83
CA GLY A 388 22.73 4.02 -1.39
C GLY A 388 23.33 3.75 -0.01
N LEU A 389 22.51 3.32 0.97
CA LEU A 389 22.99 2.98 2.31
C LEU A 389 24.01 1.83 2.32
N SER A 390 23.90 0.88 1.38
CA SER A 390 24.81 -0.27 1.25
C SER A 390 26.00 -0.03 0.31
N ALA A 391 25.98 1.02 -0.48
CA ALA A 391 27.00 1.32 -1.49
C ALA A 391 28.29 1.85 -0.85
N GLY A 392 29.40 1.74 -1.56
CA GLY A 392 30.63 2.47 -1.20
C GLY A 392 30.59 3.90 -1.76
N GLY A 393 30.76 4.89 -0.87
CA GLY A 393 30.74 6.32 -1.22
C GLY A 393 29.38 6.98 -1.09
N GLU A 394 29.18 8.10 -1.76
CA GLU A 394 28.00 8.96 -1.66
C GLU A 394 26.97 8.65 -2.74
N THR A 395 25.70 8.71 -2.41
CA THR A 395 24.59 8.54 -3.36
C THR A 395 23.58 9.66 -3.18
N ASP A 396 23.20 10.29 -4.30
CA ASP A 396 22.09 11.24 -4.35
C ASP A 396 20.87 10.58 -4.98
N VAL A 397 19.77 10.51 -4.23
CA VAL A 397 18.50 10.00 -4.72
C VAL A 397 17.56 11.17 -5.00
N ARG A 398 17.31 11.45 -6.27
CA ARG A 398 16.40 12.52 -6.72
C ARG A 398 14.94 12.07 -6.76
N ASP A 399 14.04 13.02 -6.96
CA ASP A 399 12.58 12.80 -7.11
C ASP A 399 11.94 12.07 -5.93
N ILE A 400 12.41 12.37 -4.71
CA ILE A 400 11.99 11.71 -3.47
C ILE A 400 10.52 11.93 -3.11
N TYR A 401 9.83 12.87 -3.75
CA TYR A 401 8.38 13.03 -3.62
C TYR A 401 7.62 11.73 -3.93
N HIS A 402 8.19 10.86 -4.76
CA HIS A 402 7.65 9.51 -4.97
C HIS A 402 7.73 8.65 -3.72
N ILE A 403 8.78 8.81 -2.91
CA ILE A 403 8.99 8.08 -1.65
C ILE A 403 8.06 8.63 -0.57
N ASP A 404 7.91 9.95 -0.48
CA ASP A 404 7.05 10.65 0.48
C ASP A 404 5.56 10.29 0.33
N ARG A 405 5.16 9.74 -0.81
CA ARG A 405 3.80 9.23 -1.02
C ARG A 405 3.45 8.05 -0.13
N GLY A 406 4.40 7.34 0.43
CA GLY A 406 4.12 6.12 1.17
C GLY A 406 5.07 5.79 2.31
N TYR A 407 6.05 6.62 2.59
CA TYR A 407 6.92 6.52 3.77
C TYR A 407 6.92 7.85 4.49
N GLU A 408 6.50 7.85 5.74
CA GLU A 408 6.50 9.02 6.60
C GLU A 408 7.89 9.23 7.20
N ASN A 409 8.55 10.37 6.87
CA ASN A 409 9.88 10.73 7.38
C ASN A 409 10.91 9.58 7.22
N PHE A 410 11.02 9.05 6.00
CA PHE A 410 11.82 7.86 5.73
C PHE A 410 13.30 8.04 6.13
N ASP A 411 13.86 9.21 5.86
CA ASP A 411 15.22 9.58 6.25
C ASP A 411 15.41 9.64 7.78
N GLU A 412 14.43 10.17 8.52
CA GLU A 412 14.49 10.22 9.98
C GLU A 412 14.51 8.83 10.61
N GLY A 413 13.66 7.91 10.12
CA GLY A 413 13.64 6.52 10.57
C GLY A 413 14.97 5.81 10.32
N LEU A 414 15.60 6.04 9.16
CA LEU A 414 16.92 5.48 8.84
C LEU A 414 18.03 6.10 9.68
N ARG A 415 17.99 7.42 9.94
CA ARG A 415 18.94 8.10 10.84
C ARG A 415 18.84 7.62 12.29
N GLN A 416 17.63 7.37 12.79
CA GLN A 416 17.43 6.79 14.14
C GLN A 416 18.11 5.44 14.29
N MET A 417 18.26 4.68 13.21
CA MET A 417 19.02 3.42 13.19
C MET A 417 20.49 3.58 12.79
N GLY A 418 21.01 4.81 12.78
CA GLY A 418 22.43 5.11 12.53
C GLY A 418 22.80 5.29 11.06
N GLY A 419 21.86 5.33 10.14
CA GLY A 419 22.10 5.65 8.73
C GLY A 419 22.53 7.11 8.54
N ILE A 420 23.49 7.35 7.65
CA ILE A 420 23.90 8.70 7.25
C ILE A 420 23.11 9.09 6.01
N ILE A 421 22.03 9.78 6.23
CA ILE A 421 21.10 10.23 5.19
C ILE A 421 20.55 11.61 5.54
N GLU A 422 20.52 12.50 4.57
CA GLU A 422 20.03 13.86 4.74
C GLU A 422 19.11 14.27 3.58
N ARG A 423 18.01 14.93 3.90
CA ARG A 423 17.17 15.59 2.90
C ARG A 423 17.77 16.94 2.56
N ARG A 424 18.06 17.16 1.27
CA ARG A 424 18.62 18.40 0.73
C ARG A 424 17.76 18.92 -0.44
N THR A 425 17.86 20.20 -0.72
CA THR A 425 17.36 20.76 -1.99
C THR A 425 18.46 20.61 -3.03
N CYS A 426 18.19 19.85 -4.09
CA CYS A 426 19.10 19.67 -5.21
C CYS A 426 18.72 20.63 -6.36
N ASP A 427 19.73 21.20 -7.02
CA ASP A 427 19.59 22.09 -8.19
C ASP A 427 19.07 21.35 -9.44
#